data_db85efb70c18abeef2fec16f9e65e989
#
_entry.id   db85efb70c18abeef2fec16f9e65e989
#
_cell.length_a   1.000
_cell.length_b   1.000
_cell.length_c   1.000
_cell.angle_alpha   90.00
_cell.angle_beta   90.00
_cell.angle_gamma   90.00
#
_symmetry.space_group_name_H-M   'P 1'
#
loop_
_entity.id
_entity.type
_entity.pdbx_description
1 polymer ?
#
loop_
_entity_poly.entity_id
_entity_poly.type
_entity_poly.pdbx_seq_one_letter_code
_entity_poly.pdbx_strand_id
1 'polypeptide(L)'
;MRQRTGPYSVGATATTRAGAEVVFKHLVVAEAWSEWGTFPSRARRERPGDDAPNGVGAIRAIPPAREQVVEYDPPRRYAYVALSGLPLKEYRAEVTLEPRGFETVIRWEGAFEPKYRGTGALLRLFLDRMLTSFARRVAYHCERCEPGCPARLPDIL
;
A
#
# COMPACT_ATOMS: atom_id res chain seq x y z
N MET A 1 -17.41 4.40 -12.79
CA MET A 1 -16.97 3.09 -13.29
C MET A 1 -15.46 3.02 -13.20
N ARG A 2 -14.92 2.13 -12.38
CA ARG A 2 -13.47 2.01 -12.22
C ARG A 2 -12.87 1.35 -13.44
N GLN A 3 -11.97 2.03 -14.13
CA GLN A 3 -11.18 1.41 -15.18
C GLN A 3 -10.21 0.43 -14.53
N ARG A 4 -10.36 -0.84 -14.84
CA ARG A 4 -9.34 -1.83 -14.54
C ARG A 4 -8.12 -1.52 -15.38
N THR A 5 -7.03 -1.17 -14.73
CA THR A 5 -5.74 -1.07 -15.39
C THR A 5 -5.14 -2.47 -15.48
N GLY A 6 -4.91 -2.93 -16.70
CA GLY A 6 -4.27 -4.21 -16.97
C GLY A 6 -5.19 -5.43 -16.99
N PRO A 7 -4.74 -6.54 -17.65
CA PRO A 7 -5.51 -7.77 -17.80
C PRO A 7 -5.41 -8.70 -16.58
N TYR A 8 -4.50 -8.45 -15.63
CA TYR A 8 -4.27 -9.29 -14.45
C TYR A 8 -4.69 -8.58 -13.19
N SER A 9 -5.30 -9.31 -12.27
CA SER A 9 -5.64 -8.79 -10.94
C SER A 9 -5.19 -9.76 -9.86
N VAL A 10 -4.82 -9.20 -8.71
CA VAL A 10 -4.39 -9.93 -7.52
C VAL A 10 -5.06 -9.31 -6.30
N GLY A 11 -5.16 -10.06 -5.22
CA GLY A 11 -5.77 -9.55 -4.00
C GLY A 11 -5.36 -10.35 -2.78
N ALA A 12 -5.37 -9.66 -1.64
CA ALA A 12 -5.10 -10.24 -0.33
C ALA A 12 -6.01 -9.61 0.71
N THR A 13 -6.31 -10.36 1.74
CA THR A 13 -7.13 -9.91 2.87
C THR A 13 -6.45 -10.30 4.17
N ALA A 14 -6.43 -9.38 5.13
CA ALA A 14 -5.96 -9.66 6.48
C ALA A 14 -6.86 -8.94 7.47
N THR A 15 -6.86 -9.39 8.72
CA THR A 15 -7.64 -8.81 9.80
C THR A 15 -6.72 -8.41 10.93
N THR A 16 -6.98 -7.25 11.54
CA THR A 16 -6.22 -6.76 12.68
C THR A 16 -7.17 -6.21 13.74
N ARG A 17 -6.72 -6.23 14.99
CA ARG A 17 -7.44 -5.60 16.12
C ARG A 17 -7.19 -4.10 16.19
N ALA A 18 -6.21 -3.60 15.45
CA ALA A 18 -5.96 -2.16 15.39
C ALA A 18 -7.09 -1.45 14.66
N GLY A 19 -7.40 -0.21 15.05
CA GLY A 19 -8.41 0.59 14.39
C GLY A 19 -8.02 0.98 12.97
N ALA A 20 -9.02 1.26 12.13
CA ALA A 20 -8.79 1.63 10.73
C ALA A 20 -7.88 2.84 10.59
N GLU A 21 -8.00 3.84 11.47
CA GLU A 21 -7.14 5.02 11.44
C GLU A 21 -5.67 4.68 11.68
N VAL A 22 -5.39 3.78 12.61
CA VAL A 22 -4.01 3.32 12.89
C VAL A 22 -3.44 2.62 11.67
N VAL A 23 -4.19 1.71 11.07
CA VAL A 23 -3.76 1.00 9.85
C VAL A 23 -3.54 1.98 8.71
N PHE A 24 -4.46 2.91 8.51
CA PHE A 24 -4.37 3.90 7.44
C PHE A 24 -3.08 4.73 7.53
N LYS A 25 -2.72 5.18 8.72
CA LYS A 25 -1.47 5.92 8.95
C LYS A 25 -0.24 5.11 8.53
N HIS A 26 -0.23 3.81 8.80
CA HIS A 26 0.88 2.92 8.41
C HIS A 26 0.97 2.69 6.90
N LEU A 27 -0.11 2.92 6.16
CA LEU A 27 -0.12 2.80 4.71
C LEU A 27 0.31 4.10 4.02
N VAL A 28 -0.13 5.25 4.52
CA VAL A 28 0.12 6.53 3.86
C VAL A 28 1.48 7.13 4.21
N VAL A 29 2.02 6.83 5.38
CA VAL A 29 3.35 7.27 5.78
C VAL A 29 4.39 6.31 5.18
N ALA A 30 5.09 6.76 4.14
CA ALA A 30 6.04 5.92 3.42
C ALA A 30 7.13 5.34 4.33
N GLU A 31 7.65 6.15 5.23
CA GLU A 31 8.70 5.75 6.18
C GLU A 31 8.27 4.62 7.11
N ALA A 32 6.97 4.50 7.39
CA ALA A 32 6.44 3.43 8.23
C ALA A 32 6.51 2.06 7.54
N TRP A 33 6.58 2.01 6.22
CA TRP A 33 6.70 0.75 5.49
C TRP A 33 7.97 -0.03 5.87
N SER A 34 9.05 0.67 6.19
CA SER A 34 10.28 0.04 6.64
C SER A 34 10.16 -0.56 8.05
N GLU A 35 9.16 -0.15 8.82
CA GLU A 35 8.91 -0.71 10.15
C GLU A 35 8.17 -2.06 10.08
N TRP A 36 7.28 -2.23 9.11
CA TRP A 36 6.49 -3.46 9.01
C TRP A 36 6.84 -4.34 7.80
N GLY A 37 7.48 -3.79 6.78
CA GLY A 37 7.85 -4.53 5.57
C GLY A 37 9.34 -4.87 5.51
N THR A 38 9.69 -5.69 4.52
CA THR A 38 11.08 -6.04 4.23
C THR A 38 11.43 -5.51 2.85
N PHE A 39 12.27 -4.49 2.80
CA PHE A 39 12.66 -3.80 1.57
C PHE A 39 14.19 -3.69 1.47
N PRO A 40 14.75 -3.62 0.25
CA PRO A 40 16.22 -3.54 0.07
C PRO A 40 16.84 -2.26 0.63
N SER A 41 16.05 -1.19 0.78
CA SER A 41 16.48 0.05 1.40
C SER A 41 15.30 0.76 2.04
N ARG A 42 15.55 1.87 2.74
CA ARG A 42 14.50 2.58 3.47
C ARG A 42 13.46 3.20 2.55
N ALA A 43 12.19 2.98 2.88
CA ALA A 43 11.08 3.66 2.25
C ALA A 43 11.02 5.13 2.70
N ARG A 44 10.62 6.02 1.80
CA ARG A 44 10.54 7.47 2.09
C ARG A 44 9.59 8.18 1.13
N ARG A 45 9.04 9.28 1.60
CA ARG A 45 8.31 10.20 0.73
C ARG A 45 9.32 11.08 -0.02
N GLU A 46 9.19 11.13 -1.35
CA GLU A 46 10.03 11.98 -2.21
C GLU A 46 9.38 13.33 -2.49
N ARG A 47 8.04 13.35 -2.59
CA ARG A 47 7.28 14.56 -2.91
C ARG A 47 5.98 14.56 -2.11
N PRO A 48 5.60 15.70 -1.49
CA PRO A 48 4.31 15.79 -0.80
C PRO A 48 3.15 15.81 -1.80
N GLY A 49 1.97 15.43 -1.32
CA GLY A 49 0.73 15.51 -2.07
C GLY A 49 0.27 16.94 -2.30
N ASP A 50 -0.76 17.10 -3.11
CA ASP A 50 -1.28 18.40 -3.51
C ASP A 50 -2.00 19.11 -2.36
N ASP A 51 -2.90 18.42 -1.65
CA ASP A 51 -3.69 18.97 -0.57
C ASP A 51 -3.23 18.52 0.83
N ALA A 52 -2.78 17.29 0.93
CA ALA A 52 -2.25 16.71 2.17
C ALA A 52 -0.86 16.12 1.90
N PRO A 53 0.06 16.19 2.88
CA PRO A 53 1.44 15.71 2.66
C PRO A 53 1.54 14.28 2.15
N ASN A 54 0.66 13.38 2.63
CA ASN A 54 0.63 11.98 2.23
C ASN A 54 -0.57 11.65 1.34
N GLY A 55 -1.24 12.67 0.81
CA GLY A 55 -2.44 12.54 -0.01
C GLY A 55 -2.16 12.41 -1.50
N VAL A 56 -3.20 12.62 -2.29
CA VAL A 56 -3.13 12.51 -3.75
C VAL A 56 -2.00 13.37 -4.31
N GLY A 57 -1.22 12.80 -5.22
CA GLY A 57 -0.06 13.43 -5.83
C GLY A 57 1.25 13.14 -5.12
N ALA A 58 1.22 12.65 -3.88
CA ALA A 58 2.44 12.29 -3.15
C ALA A 58 3.19 11.20 -3.91
N ILE A 59 4.52 11.37 -4.03
CA ILE A 59 5.41 10.39 -4.63
C ILE A 59 6.28 9.81 -3.53
N ARG A 60 6.40 8.49 -3.52
CA ARG A 60 7.15 7.77 -2.51
C ARG A 60 8.02 6.70 -3.13
N ALA A 61 9.18 6.51 -2.53
CA ALA A 61 10.05 5.39 -2.84
C ALA A 61 9.74 4.28 -1.85
N ILE A 62 9.20 3.20 -2.37
CA ILE A 62 9.05 1.93 -1.64
C ILE A 62 9.93 0.94 -2.40
N PRO A 63 11.23 0.91 -2.11
CA PRO A 63 12.18 0.19 -2.97
C PRO A 63 11.83 -1.27 -3.21
N PRO A 64 11.95 -1.76 -4.45
CA PRO A 64 12.53 -1.11 -5.63
C PRO A 64 11.59 -0.19 -6.40
N ALA A 65 10.35 -0.02 -5.98
CA ALA A 65 9.34 0.76 -6.68
C ALA A 65 9.35 2.24 -6.31
N ARG A 66 8.93 3.08 -7.25
CA ARG A 66 8.46 4.44 -6.99
C ARG A 66 6.98 4.48 -7.29
N GLU A 67 6.23 5.12 -6.42
CA GLU A 67 4.78 5.09 -6.45
C GLU A 67 4.20 6.49 -6.29
N GLN A 68 3.02 6.71 -6.87
CA GLN A 68 2.26 7.95 -6.70
C GLN A 68 0.87 7.63 -6.17
N VAL A 69 0.46 8.39 -5.18
CA VAL A 69 -0.87 8.27 -4.58
C VAL A 69 -1.91 8.86 -5.53
N VAL A 70 -2.97 8.10 -5.82
CA VAL A 70 -4.05 8.52 -6.73
C VAL A 70 -5.42 8.59 -6.06
N GLU A 71 -5.61 7.92 -4.92
CA GLU A 71 -6.81 8.06 -4.09
C GLU A 71 -6.41 8.14 -2.62
N TYR A 72 -7.11 9.00 -1.88
CA TYR A 72 -6.83 9.27 -0.48
C TYR A 72 -8.14 9.64 0.22
N ASP A 73 -8.70 8.69 0.96
CA ASP A 73 -9.94 8.87 1.73
C ASP A 73 -9.76 8.26 3.13
N PRO A 74 -9.13 9.03 4.07
CA PRO A 74 -8.92 8.53 5.43
C PRO A 74 -10.22 8.28 6.17
N PRO A 75 -10.32 7.24 6.96
CA PRO A 75 -9.38 6.14 7.13
C PRO A 75 -9.76 4.89 6.33
N ARG A 76 -10.48 5.05 5.21
CA ARG A 76 -11.15 3.93 4.53
C ARG A 76 -10.48 3.44 3.28
N ARG A 77 -9.84 4.34 2.53
CA ARG A 77 -9.40 3.99 1.18
C ARG A 77 -8.14 4.72 0.76
N TYR A 78 -7.26 3.97 0.12
CA TYR A 78 -5.97 4.46 -0.34
C TYR A 78 -5.58 3.72 -1.61
N ALA A 79 -5.18 4.44 -2.65
CA ALA A 79 -4.73 3.83 -3.89
C ALA A 79 -3.49 4.52 -4.42
N TYR A 80 -2.63 3.75 -5.06
CA TYR A 80 -1.40 4.23 -5.66
C TYR A 80 -1.10 3.49 -6.96
N VAL A 81 -0.30 4.13 -7.80
CA VAL A 81 0.19 3.56 -9.05
C VAL A 81 1.71 3.48 -9.01
N ALA A 82 2.28 2.45 -9.63
CA ALA A 82 3.71 2.34 -9.77
C ALA A 82 4.18 3.24 -10.91
N LEU A 83 5.19 4.07 -10.65
CA LEU A 83 5.83 4.92 -11.65
C LEU A 83 7.01 4.21 -12.30
N SER A 84 7.76 3.43 -11.52
CA SER A 84 8.96 2.73 -11.99
C SER A 84 9.41 1.66 -10.99
N GLY A 85 10.40 0.86 -11.37
CA GLY A 85 11.08 -0.07 -10.48
C GLY A 85 10.56 -1.50 -10.48
N LEU A 86 9.45 -1.77 -11.17
CA LEU A 86 8.89 -3.11 -11.31
C LEU A 86 8.76 -3.49 -12.79
N PRO A 87 8.85 -4.79 -13.14
CA PRO A 87 8.68 -5.24 -14.52
C PRO A 87 7.21 -5.25 -14.96
N LEU A 88 6.49 -4.17 -14.62
CA LEU A 88 5.06 -3.98 -14.87
C LEU A 88 4.84 -2.72 -15.66
N LYS A 89 3.89 -2.75 -16.55
CA LYS A 89 3.54 -1.63 -17.41
C LYS A 89 2.59 -0.67 -16.72
N GLU A 90 1.49 -1.18 -16.23
CA GLU A 90 0.48 -0.40 -15.53
C GLU A 90 0.12 -1.15 -14.27
N TYR A 91 0.58 -0.67 -13.14
CA TYR A 91 0.28 -1.27 -11.85
C TYR A 91 -0.44 -0.25 -10.97
N ARG A 92 -1.64 -0.61 -10.53
CA ARG A 92 -2.43 0.15 -9.58
C ARG A 92 -2.82 -0.77 -8.43
N ALA A 93 -2.56 -0.34 -7.23
CA ALA A 93 -2.98 -1.02 -6.02
C ALA A 93 -3.95 -0.16 -5.22
N GLU A 94 -4.89 -0.81 -4.57
CA GLU A 94 -5.90 -0.17 -3.75
C GLU A 94 -6.04 -0.92 -2.44
N VAL A 95 -6.05 -0.18 -1.33
CA VAL A 95 -6.30 -0.73 -0.01
C VAL A 95 -7.60 -0.16 0.52
N THR A 96 -8.49 -1.04 0.94
CA THR A 96 -9.75 -0.69 1.59
C THR A 96 -9.73 -1.21 3.03
N LEU A 97 -10.10 -0.37 3.97
CA LEU A 97 -10.16 -0.70 5.39
C LEU A 97 -11.63 -0.68 5.83
N GLU A 98 -12.10 -1.81 6.33
CA GLU A 98 -13.48 -1.97 6.78
C GLU A 98 -13.50 -2.30 8.26
N PRO A 99 -14.01 -1.39 9.13
CA PRO A 99 -14.24 -1.71 10.53
C PRO A 99 -15.31 -2.80 10.66
N ARG A 100 -15.02 -3.81 11.46
CA ARG A 100 -15.94 -4.92 11.67
C ARG A 100 -15.88 -5.35 13.13
N GLY A 101 -16.78 -4.78 13.96
CA GLY A 101 -16.74 -4.97 15.40
C GLY A 101 -15.48 -4.40 16.01
N PHE A 102 -14.70 -5.25 16.70
CA PHE A 102 -13.43 -4.86 17.32
C PHE A 102 -12.23 -5.03 16.39
N GLU A 103 -12.49 -5.37 15.13
CA GLU A 103 -11.45 -5.67 14.16
C GLU A 103 -11.56 -4.75 12.95
N THR A 104 -10.47 -4.66 12.19
CA THR A 104 -10.43 -3.99 10.89
C THR A 104 -10.03 -5.01 9.83
N VAL A 105 -10.82 -5.11 8.77
CA VAL A 105 -10.52 -5.95 7.61
C VAL A 105 -9.73 -5.11 6.60
N ILE A 106 -8.55 -5.59 6.26
CA ILE A 106 -7.67 -4.97 5.27
C ILE A 106 -7.83 -5.73 3.96
N ARG A 107 -8.29 -5.05 2.91
CA ARG A 107 -8.36 -5.62 1.56
C ARG A 107 -7.36 -4.90 0.69
N TRP A 108 -6.44 -5.64 0.12
CA TRP A 108 -5.40 -5.10 -0.75
C TRP A 108 -5.55 -5.71 -2.13
N GLU A 109 -5.90 -4.91 -3.11
CA GLU A 109 -6.14 -5.35 -4.46
C GLU A 109 -5.18 -4.65 -5.42
N GLY A 110 -4.69 -5.38 -6.42
CA GLY A 110 -3.82 -4.84 -7.46
C GLY A 110 -4.27 -5.27 -8.84
N ALA A 111 -4.04 -4.40 -9.83
CA ALA A 111 -4.26 -4.71 -11.24
C ALA A 111 -3.03 -4.24 -12.03
N PHE A 112 -2.60 -5.04 -13.00
CA PHE A 112 -1.37 -4.75 -13.74
C PHE A 112 -1.37 -5.33 -15.15
N GLU A 113 -0.48 -4.79 -15.99
CA GLU A 113 -0.07 -5.38 -17.26
C GLU A 113 1.41 -5.76 -17.16
N PRO A 114 1.81 -6.94 -17.66
CA PRO A 114 3.22 -7.30 -17.70
C PRO A 114 3.96 -6.44 -18.72
N LYS A 115 5.17 -6.00 -18.35
CA LYS A 115 6.04 -5.26 -19.26
C LYS A 115 6.57 -6.16 -20.37
N TYR A 116 6.82 -7.43 -20.05
CA TYR A 116 7.37 -8.41 -20.98
C TYR A 116 6.34 -9.49 -21.28
N ARG A 117 6.21 -9.81 -22.56
CA ARG A 117 5.26 -10.82 -23.03
C ARG A 117 5.57 -12.19 -22.43
N GLY A 118 4.53 -12.91 -22.02
CA GLY A 118 4.66 -14.25 -21.46
C GLY A 118 4.98 -14.32 -19.97
N THR A 119 5.14 -13.18 -19.30
CA THR A 119 5.50 -13.15 -17.86
C THR A 119 4.31 -12.95 -16.93
N GLY A 120 3.10 -12.75 -17.46
CA GLY A 120 1.93 -12.37 -16.67
C GLY A 120 1.58 -13.33 -15.55
N ALA A 121 1.57 -14.63 -15.82
CA ALA A 121 1.22 -15.64 -14.81
C ALA A 121 2.23 -15.68 -13.66
N LEU A 122 3.52 -15.57 -13.96
CA LEU A 122 4.57 -15.56 -12.96
C LEU A 122 4.51 -14.28 -12.11
N LEU A 123 4.30 -13.13 -12.75
CA LEU A 123 4.15 -11.86 -12.05
C LEU A 123 2.91 -11.84 -11.17
N ARG A 124 1.82 -12.44 -11.64
CA ARG A 124 0.61 -12.57 -10.84
C ARG A 124 0.87 -13.36 -9.55
N LEU A 125 1.57 -14.48 -9.65
CA LEU A 125 1.94 -15.29 -8.48
C LEU A 125 2.83 -14.49 -7.53
N PHE A 126 3.82 -13.78 -8.06
CA PHE A 126 4.73 -12.94 -7.27
C PHE A 126 3.97 -11.83 -6.54
N LEU A 127 3.13 -11.09 -7.26
CA LEU A 127 2.36 -9.98 -6.68
C LEU A 127 1.33 -10.46 -5.67
N ASP A 128 0.70 -11.60 -5.92
CA ASP A 128 -0.26 -12.18 -4.99
C ASP A 128 0.41 -12.49 -3.65
N ARG A 129 1.59 -13.08 -3.68
CA ARG A 129 2.38 -13.37 -2.48
C ARG A 129 2.87 -12.09 -1.81
N MET A 130 3.28 -11.11 -2.59
CA MET A 130 3.73 -9.82 -2.08
C MET A 130 2.62 -9.08 -1.35
N LEU A 131 1.44 -8.97 -1.95
CA LEU A 131 0.30 -8.30 -1.32
C LEU A 131 -0.20 -9.06 -0.09
N THR A 132 -0.19 -10.39 -0.13
CA THR A 132 -0.53 -11.21 1.04
C THR A 132 0.45 -10.94 2.19
N SER A 133 1.74 -10.86 1.88
CA SER A 133 2.76 -10.53 2.87
C SER A 133 2.56 -9.13 3.45
N PHE A 134 2.29 -8.14 2.60
CA PHE A 134 2.04 -6.77 3.03
C PHE A 134 0.83 -6.68 3.96
N ALA A 135 -0.29 -7.25 3.55
CA ALA A 135 -1.51 -7.23 4.36
C ALA A 135 -1.31 -7.86 5.73
N ARG A 136 -0.66 -9.02 5.79
CA ARG A 136 -0.38 -9.71 7.05
C ARG A 136 0.62 -8.99 7.92
N ARG A 137 1.67 -8.43 7.35
CA ARG A 137 2.72 -7.73 8.09
C ARG A 137 2.21 -6.43 8.69
N VAL A 138 1.47 -5.63 7.93
CA VAL A 138 0.89 -4.40 8.45
C VAL A 138 -0.16 -4.69 9.52
N ALA A 139 -0.99 -5.72 9.33
CA ALA A 139 -1.96 -6.15 10.33
C ALA A 139 -1.29 -6.52 11.65
N TYR A 140 -0.23 -7.31 11.60
CA TYR A 140 0.54 -7.73 12.77
C TYR A 140 1.23 -6.54 13.45
N HIS A 141 1.89 -5.70 12.67
CA HIS A 141 2.63 -4.55 13.19
C HIS A 141 1.72 -3.54 13.89
N CYS A 142 0.56 -3.23 13.31
CA CYS A 142 -0.36 -2.24 13.87
C CYS A 142 -0.85 -2.59 15.28
N GLU A 143 -0.94 -3.86 15.62
CA GLU A 143 -1.30 -4.31 16.96
C GLU A 143 -0.16 -4.15 17.97
N ARG A 144 1.08 -3.94 17.51
CA ARG A 144 2.30 -3.93 18.31
C ARG A 144 3.15 -2.69 18.10
N CYS A 145 2.61 -1.70 17.39
CA CYS A 145 3.34 -0.51 17.02
C CYS A 145 3.80 0.29 18.25
N GLU A 146 5.08 0.65 18.26
CA GLU A 146 5.66 1.43 19.34
C GLU A 146 5.58 2.94 19.07
N PRO A 147 5.67 3.79 20.13
CA PRO A 147 5.56 5.25 19.98
C PRO A 147 6.58 5.89 19.03
N GLY A 148 7.72 5.28 18.80
CA GLY A 148 8.76 5.80 17.89
C GLY A 148 8.50 5.54 16.41
N CYS A 149 7.43 4.82 16.08
CA CYS A 149 7.10 4.54 14.68
C CYS A 149 6.71 5.83 13.94
N PRO A 150 7.20 6.03 12.70
CA PRO A 150 6.84 7.21 11.90
C PRO A 150 5.34 7.43 11.71
N ALA A 151 4.55 6.35 11.73
CA ALA A 151 3.09 6.45 11.62
C ALA A 151 2.42 7.00 12.88
N ARG A 152 3.14 7.18 13.96
CA ARG A 152 2.62 7.74 15.22
C ARG A 152 2.94 9.21 15.43
N LEU A 153 3.60 9.83 14.47
CA LEU A 153 3.84 11.26 14.52
C LEU A 153 2.51 12.02 14.38
N PRO A 154 2.36 13.19 15.05
CA PRO A 154 1.15 14.00 14.91
C PRO A 154 1.03 14.60 13.50
N ASP A 155 -0.20 14.96 13.14
CA ASP A 155 -0.53 15.71 11.92
C ASP A 155 -0.07 15.05 10.60
N ILE A 156 -0.21 13.73 10.50
CA ILE A 156 0.20 12.99 9.30
C ILE A 156 -0.94 12.70 8.31
N LEU A 157 -2.17 13.00 8.67
CA LEU A 157 -3.35 12.86 7.78
C LEU A 157 -3.83 14.20 7.25
#